data_fe1138c78fb717bd50ff2ae66f5a5f3b
#
_entry.id   fe1138c78fb717bd50ff2ae66f5a5f3b
#
_cell.length_a   1.000
_cell.length_b   1.000
_cell.length_c   1.000
_cell.angle_alpha   90.00
_cell.angle_beta   90.00
_cell.angle_gamma   90.00
#
_symmetry.space_group_name_H-M   'P 1'
#
loop_
_entity.id
_entity.type
_entity.pdbx_description
1 polymer ?
#
loop_
_entity_poly.entity_id
_entity_poly.type
_entity_poly.pdbx_seq_one_letter_code
_entity_poly.pdbx_strand_id
1 'polypeptide(L)'
;MARHYTIYLNRDRFPNRAGLQAAIKALGFKLTLEEDYVPFVSSGYLPCTLDGEDAGFTLRFHTVEGTSGYDGAATLQWSGDPREQASVIMVAAALAHEFGALVHDADDNATSTEALLAEAEKVFAELN
;
A
#
# COMPACT_ATOMS: atom_id res chain seq x y z
N MET A 1 13.48 1.55 -13.84
CA MET A 1 12.11 2.06 -13.68
C MET A 1 11.73 2.13 -12.22
N ALA A 2 11.11 3.22 -11.82
CA ALA A 2 10.63 3.34 -10.45
C ALA A 2 9.37 2.50 -10.26
N ARG A 3 9.37 1.67 -9.22
CA ARG A 3 8.28 0.76 -8.89
C ARG A 3 7.85 0.99 -7.45
N HIS A 4 7.22 2.14 -7.23
CA HIS A 4 6.75 2.46 -5.89
C HIS A 4 5.53 3.37 -5.92
N TYR A 5 4.80 3.37 -4.80
CA TYR A 5 3.78 4.37 -4.48
C TYR A 5 4.16 5.02 -3.17
N THR A 6 3.83 6.30 -3.03
CA THR A 6 3.99 7.02 -1.78
C THR A 6 2.62 7.33 -1.20
N ILE A 7 2.42 6.96 0.06
CA ILE A 7 1.15 7.11 0.76
C ILE A 7 1.32 8.19 1.80
N TYR A 8 0.55 9.28 1.70
CA TYR A 8 0.57 10.38 2.66
C TYR A 8 -0.60 10.25 3.61
N LEU A 9 -0.31 10.28 4.90
CA LEU A 9 -1.32 10.16 5.95
C LEU A 9 -0.67 10.65 7.26
N ASN A 10 -1.45 11.23 8.15
CA ASN A 10 -0.91 11.64 9.44
C ASN A 10 -0.42 10.42 10.21
N ARG A 11 0.69 10.61 10.95
CA ARG A 11 1.37 9.50 11.61
C ARG A 11 0.47 8.73 12.56
N ASP A 12 -0.40 9.43 13.28
CA ASP A 12 -1.30 8.83 14.24
C ASP A 12 -2.47 8.09 13.59
N ARG A 13 -2.64 8.23 12.28
CA ARG A 13 -3.72 7.57 11.54
C ARG A 13 -3.27 6.32 10.79
N PHE A 14 -1.98 6.10 10.65
CA PHE A 14 -1.49 4.89 10.00
C PHE A 14 -1.93 3.66 10.82
N PRO A 15 -2.64 2.71 10.19
CA PRO A 15 -3.11 1.53 10.92
C PRO A 15 -1.98 0.56 11.21
N ASN A 16 -2.16 -0.24 12.25
CA ASN A 16 -1.30 -1.39 12.47
C ASN A 16 -1.73 -2.51 11.49
N ARG A 17 -1.05 -3.67 11.57
CA ARG A 17 -1.35 -4.79 10.69
C ARG A 17 -2.82 -5.20 10.73
N ALA A 18 -3.40 -5.31 11.91
CA ALA A 18 -4.80 -5.74 12.05
C ALA A 18 -5.77 -4.77 11.38
N GLY A 19 -5.55 -3.46 11.55
CA GLY A 19 -6.39 -2.43 10.95
C GLY A 19 -6.26 -2.42 9.43
N LEU A 20 -5.04 -2.53 8.92
CA LEU A 20 -4.80 -2.56 7.49
C LEU A 20 -5.37 -3.85 6.87
N GLN A 21 -5.16 -4.99 7.51
CA GLN A 21 -5.70 -6.26 7.02
C GLN A 21 -7.23 -6.21 6.93
N ALA A 22 -7.88 -5.62 7.91
CA ALA A 22 -9.34 -5.48 7.90
C ALA A 22 -9.81 -4.60 6.73
N ALA A 23 -9.08 -3.51 6.45
CA ALA A 23 -9.41 -2.61 5.34
C ALA A 23 -9.24 -3.32 3.98
N ILE A 24 -8.17 -4.08 3.83
CA ILE A 24 -7.91 -4.87 2.60
C ILE A 24 -9.04 -5.88 2.38
N LYS A 25 -9.41 -6.59 3.44
CA LYS A 25 -10.46 -7.61 3.37
C LYS A 25 -11.81 -6.99 3.06
N ALA A 26 -12.10 -5.81 3.61
CA ALA A 26 -13.36 -5.11 3.36
C ALA A 26 -13.53 -4.75 1.89
N LEU A 27 -12.45 -4.56 1.14
CA LEU A 27 -12.48 -4.29 -0.30
C LEU A 27 -12.60 -5.57 -1.13
N GLY A 28 -12.59 -6.73 -0.49
CA GLY A 28 -12.70 -8.02 -1.19
C GLY A 28 -11.39 -8.55 -1.75
N PHE A 29 -10.26 -7.95 -1.42
CA PHE A 29 -8.96 -8.41 -1.91
C PHE A 29 -8.50 -9.63 -1.11
N LYS A 30 -7.86 -10.57 -1.82
CA LYS A 30 -7.34 -11.81 -1.23
C LYS A 30 -5.88 -11.68 -0.83
N LEU A 31 -5.53 -10.55 -0.25
CA LEU A 31 -4.18 -10.24 0.19
C LEU A 31 -4.10 -10.41 1.71
N THR A 32 -3.10 -11.18 2.16
CA THR A 32 -2.83 -11.40 3.58
C THR A 32 -1.46 -10.85 3.93
N LEU A 33 -1.40 -10.02 4.97
CA LEU A 33 -0.14 -9.53 5.52
C LEU A 33 0.37 -10.58 6.49
N GLU A 34 1.54 -11.15 6.22
CA GLU A 34 2.04 -12.32 6.94
C GLU A 34 2.85 -11.98 8.19
N GLU A 35 3.28 -10.73 8.34
CA GLU A 35 4.03 -10.31 9.50
C GLU A 35 3.47 -9.01 10.07
N ASP A 36 3.69 -8.82 11.35
CA ASP A 36 3.36 -7.57 12.03
C ASP A 36 4.35 -6.48 11.64
N TYR A 37 3.92 -5.24 11.75
CA TYR A 37 4.78 -4.08 11.59
C TYR A 37 4.31 -3.00 12.56
N VAL A 38 5.23 -2.10 12.90
CA VAL A 38 4.91 -0.96 13.76
C VAL A 38 5.09 0.31 12.92
N PRO A 39 4.02 1.10 12.70
CA PRO A 39 4.14 2.33 11.90
C PRO A 39 5.25 3.23 12.45
N PHE A 40 6.09 3.73 11.52
CA PHE A 40 7.21 4.63 11.80
C PHE A 40 8.34 4.02 12.64
N VAL A 41 8.31 2.71 12.86
CA VAL A 41 9.37 1.96 13.53
C VAL A 41 9.91 0.87 12.61
N SER A 42 9.02 0.07 12.04
CA SER A 42 9.42 -1.01 11.13
C SER A 42 9.88 -0.47 9.79
N SER A 43 10.83 -1.15 9.16
CA SER A 43 11.32 -0.80 7.83
C SER A 43 11.86 -2.05 7.16
N GLY A 44 11.59 -2.21 5.88
CA GLY A 44 12.10 -3.31 5.10
C GLY A 44 11.00 -4.14 4.44
N TYR A 45 11.35 -5.35 4.07
CA TYR A 45 10.45 -6.25 3.36
C TYR A 45 9.31 -6.73 4.27
N LEU A 46 8.08 -6.58 3.78
CA LEU A 46 6.89 -7.08 4.47
C LEU A 46 6.34 -8.26 3.68
N PRO A 47 6.45 -9.49 4.22
CA PRO A 47 5.91 -10.65 3.53
C PRO A 47 4.39 -10.62 3.43
N CYS A 48 3.87 -10.96 2.26
CA CYS A 48 2.43 -11.06 2.04
C CYS A 48 2.15 -12.27 1.17
N THR A 49 0.90 -12.73 1.18
CA THR A 49 0.41 -13.71 0.21
C THR A 49 -0.80 -13.13 -0.49
N LEU A 50 -0.85 -13.28 -1.79
CA LEU A 50 -1.98 -12.86 -2.63
C LEU A 50 -2.56 -14.11 -3.26
N ASP A 51 -3.78 -14.45 -2.84
CA ASP A 51 -4.48 -15.65 -3.29
C ASP A 51 -3.59 -16.91 -3.13
N GLY A 52 -2.85 -16.97 -2.01
CA GLY A 52 -1.99 -18.09 -1.67
C GLY A 52 -0.58 -18.06 -2.24
N GLU A 53 -0.23 -17.03 -3.02
CA GLU A 53 1.10 -16.90 -3.63
C GLU A 53 1.89 -15.76 -3.01
N ASP A 54 3.20 -15.91 -2.90
CA ASP A 54 4.06 -14.87 -2.32
C ASP A 54 3.93 -13.55 -3.08
N ALA A 55 3.75 -12.45 -2.34
CA ALA A 55 3.46 -11.15 -2.94
C ALA A 55 3.90 -9.97 -2.06
N GLY A 56 4.96 -10.13 -1.30
CA GLY A 56 5.44 -9.09 -0.38
C GLY A 56 6.03 -7.88 -1.09
N PHE A 57 6.32 -6.85 -0.31
CA PHE A 57 6.90 -5.60 -0.83
C PHE A 57 7.73 -4.93 0.26
N THR A 58 8.54 -3.95 -0.15
CA THR A 58 9.35 -3.18 0.80
C THR A 58 8.54 -1.99 1.30
N LEU A 59 8.52 -1.82 2.62
CA LEU A 59 7.77 -0.78 3.31
C LEU A 59 8.74 0.13 4.06
N ARG A 60 8.63 1.45 3.84
CA ARG A 60 9.43 2.45 4.55
C ARG A 60 8.54 3.60 4.98
N PHE A 61 8.68 4.00 6.23
CA PHE A 61 7.96 5.15 6.77
C PHE A 61 8.87 6.38 6.81
N HIS A 62 8.28 7.56 6.56
CA HIS A 62 8.99 8.83 6.57
C HIS A 62 8.17 9.88 7.29
N THR A 63 8.86 10.77 8.00
CA THR A 63 8.23 11.99 8.50
C THR A 63 8.30 13.03 7.40
N VAL A 64 7.20 13.73 7.14
CA VAL A 64 7.17 14.81 6.14
C VAL A 64 6.70 16.09 6.83
N GLU A 65 7.20 17.22 6.36
CA GLU A 65 6.88 18.51 6.95
C GLU A 65 6.01 19.34 6.00
N GLY A 66 4.84 19.71 6.51
CA GLY A 66 4.01 20.72 5.90
C GLY A 66 3.53 20.50 4.48
N THR A 67 3.62 19.30 3.97
CA THR A 67 3.19 19.00 2.61
C THR A 67 1.76 18.48 2.62
N SER A 68 0.86 19.21 1.98
CA SER A 68 -0.54 18.78 1.79
C SER A 68 -1.29 18.49 3.09
N GLY A 69 -0.82 18.98 4.23
CA GLY A 69 -1.49 18.81 5.51
C GLY A 69 -1.23 17.47 6.19
N TYR A 70 -0.29 16.67 5.69
CA TYR A 70 0.09 15.39 6.29
C TYR A 70 1.47 15.47 6.93
N ASP A 71 1.66 14.77 8.04
CA ASP A 71 2.94 14.74 8.74
C ASP A 71 3.68 13.41 8.58
N GLY A 72 3.12 12.45 7.86
CA GLY A 72 3.72 11.16 7.62
C GLY A 72 3.56 10.68 6.20
N ALA A 73 4.44 9.76 5.81
CA ALA A 73 4.37 9.10 4.50
C ALA A 73 4.90 7.68 4.61
N ALA A 74 4.43 6.82 3.75
CA ALA A 74 4.98 5.48 3.60
C ALA A 74 5.28 5.25 2.13
N THR A 75 6.45 4.68 1.83
CA THR A 75 6.81 4.27 0.48
C THR A 75 6.65 2.76 0.39
N LEU A 76 5.88 2.31 -0.58
CA LEU A 76 5.66 0.90 -0.87
C LEU A 76 6.33 0.59 -2.20
N GLN A 77 7.32 -0.31 -2.19
CA GLN A 77 8.15 -0.60 -3.36
C GLN A 77 8.10 -2.08 -3.68
N TRP A 78 7.99 -2.41 -4.97
CA TRP A 78 8.03 -3.80 -5.43
C TRP A 78 9.19 -3.99 -6.39
N SER A 79 9.60 -5.27 -6.59
CA SER A 79 10.82 -5.63 -7.32
C SER A 79 10.61 -5.95 -8.80
N GLY A 80 9.38 -5.87 -9.28
CA GLY A 80 9.06 -6.18 -10.67
C GLY A 80 8.14 -7.39 -10.85
N ASP A 81 7.90 -8.13 -9.78
CA ASP A 81 6.92 -9.22 -9.80
C ASP A 81 5.51 -8.62 -9.86
N PRO A 82 4.66 -9.03 -10.84
CA PRO A 82 3.30 -8.53 -10.93
C PRO A 82 2.44 -8.78 -9.69
N ARG A 83 2.71 -9.85 -8.93
CA ARG A 83 2.00 -10.12 -7.69
C ARG A 83 2.36 -9.10 -6.61
N GLU A 84 3.63 -8.72 -6.54
CA GLU A 84 4.07 -7.68 -5.62
C GLU A 84 3.46 -6.34 -6.01
N GLN A 85 3.41 -6.04 -7.30
CA GLN A 85 2.75 -4.83 -7.79
C GLN A 85 1.28 -4.80 -7.38
N ALA A 86 0.55 -5.89 -7.57
CA ALA A 86 -0.84 -5.99 -7.18
C ALA A 86 -1.02 -5.75 -5.67
N SER A 87 -0.14 -6.33 -4.86
CA SER A 87 -0.17 -6.15 -3.40
C SER A 87 0.00 -4.70 -3.00
N VAL A 88 0.98 -4.01 -3.60
CA VAL A 88 1.23 -2.59 -3.33
C VAL A 88 0.00 -1.74 -3.69
N ILE A 89 -0.59 -2.00 -4.87
CA ILE A 89 -1.77 -1.25 -5.31
C ILE A 89 -2.95 -1.50 -4.36
N MET A 90 -3.15 -2.74 -3.95
CA MET A 90 -4.23 -3.10 -3.03
C MET A 90 -4.07 -2.43 -1.67
N VAL A 91 -2.85 -2.38 -1.14
CA VAL A 91 -2.57 -1.70 0.12
C VAL A 91 -2.81 -0.20 -0.02
N ALA A 92 -2.34 0.40 -1.12
CA ALA A 92 -2.56 1.83 -1.39
C ALA A 92 -4.06 2.14 -1.48
N ALA A 93 -4.82 1.29 -2.18
CA ALA A 93 -6.27 1.46 -2.31
C ALA A 93 -6.97 1.37 -0.95
N ALA A 94 -6.56 0.42 -0.11
CA ALA A 94 -7.15 0.25 1.22
C ALA A 94 -6.87 1.46 2.11
N LEU A 95 -5.65 1.99 2.08
CA LEU A 95 -5.29 3.17 2.85
C LEU A 95 -6.04 4.40 2.38
N ALA A 96 -6.18 4.57 1.06
CA ALA A 96 -6.95 5.70 0.51
C ALA A 96 -8.42 5.59 0.84
N HIS A 97 -9.02 4.42 0.65
CA HIS A 97 -10.45 4.21 0.84
C HIS A 97 -10.87 4.30 2.31
N GLU A 98 -10.16 3.61 3.20
CA GLU A 98 -10.58 3.49 4.60
C GLU A 98 -10.04 4.61 5.48
N PHE A 99 -8.83 5.09 5.22
CA PHE A 99 -8.17 6.05 6.10
C PHE A 99 -8.01 7.43 5.48
N GLY A 100 -8.43 7.61 4.24
CA GLY A 100 -8.36 8.90 3.56
C GLY A 100 -6.96 9.32 3.14
N ALA A 101 -6.06 8.37 2.92
CA ALA A 101 -4.70 8.67 2.51
C ALA A 101 -4.65 9.29 1.12
N LEU A 102 -3.66 10.17 0.91
CA LEU A 102 -3.32 10.69 -0.41
C LEU A 102 -2.24 9.79 -1.00
N VAL A 103 -2.46 9.29 -2.20
CA VAL A 103 -1.54 8.36 -2.86
C VAL A 103 -0.93 9.01 -4.08
N HIS A 104 0.40 8.98 -4.17
CA HIS A 104 1.15 9.41 -5.36
C HIS A 104 1.83 8.21 -6.00
N ASP A 105 1.82 8.18 -7.34
CA ASP A 105 2.53 7.15 -8.09
C ASP A 105 4.03 7.46 -8.17
N ALA A 106 4.79 6.65 -8.88
CA ALA A 106 6.24 6.80 -9.00
C ALA A 106 6.65 8.11 -9.70
N ASP A 107 5.76 8.70 -10.47
CA ASP A 107 6.00 9.98 -11.15
C ASP A 107 5.50 11.17 -10.32
N ASP A 108 5.17 10.91 -9.05
CA ASP A 108 4.67 11.91 -8.09
C ASP A 108 3.33 12.52 -8.51
N ASN A 109 2.52 11.76 -9.21
CA ASN A 109 1.17 12.17 -9.59
C ASN A 109 0.15 11.57 -8.64
N ALA A 110 -0.80 12.40 -8.19
CA ALA A 110 -1.87 11.93 -7.31
C ALA A 110 -2.73 10.90 -8.04
N THR A 111 -3.06 9.81 -7.35
CA THR A 111 -3.87 8.74 -7.90
C THR A 111 -5.13 8.59 -7.06
N SER A 112 -6.30 8.65 -7.69
CA SER A 112 -7.57 8.55 -6.97
C SER A 112 -7.84 7.14 -6.46
N THR A 113 -8.71 7.03 -5.46
CA THR A 113 -9.13 5.74 -4.94
C THR A 113 -9.74 4.88 -6.05
N GLU A 114 -10.58 5.46 -6.89
CA GLU A 114 -11.22 4.75 -7.99
C GLU A 114 -10.19 4.20 -8.98
N ALA A 115 -9.17 5.00 -9.28
CA ALA A 115 -8.09 4.57 -10.18
C ALA A 115 -7.28 3.43 -9.56
N LEU A 116 -7.01 3.50 -8.27
CA LEU A 116 -6.29 2.45 -7.55
C LEU A 116 -7.09 1.14 -7.53
N LEU A 117 -8.39 1.22 -7.27
CA LEU A 117 -9.25 0.04 -7.26
C LEU A 117 -9.31 -0.61 -8.63
N ALA A 118 -9.47 0.20 -9.68
CA ALA A 118 -9.51 -0.32 -11.06
C ALA A 118 -8.18 -0.97 -11.45
N GLU A 119 -7.06 -0.35 -11.08
CA GLU A 119 -5.74 -0.89 -11.38
C GLU A 119 -5.47 -2.17 -10.62
N ALA A 120 -5.89 -2.25 -9.35
CA ALA A 120 -5.75 -3.46 -8.56
C ALA A 120 -6.49 -4.64 -9.20
N GLU A 121 -7.71 -4.42 -9.64
CA GLU A 121 -8.49 -5.46 -10.31
C GLU A 121 -7.85 -5.90 -11.62
N LYS A 122 -7.36 -4.93 -12.40
CA LYS A 122 -6.71 -5.20 -13.68
C LYS A 122 -5.44 -6.04 -13.50
N VAL A 123 -4.56 -5.62 -12.59
CA VAL A 123 -3.31 -6.33 -12.37
C VAL A 123 -3.57 -7.72 -11.81
N PHE A 124 -4.51 -7.85 -10.89
CA PHE A 124 -4.86 -9.14 -10.31
C PHE A 124 -5.40 -10.09 -11.39
N ALA A 125 -6.26 -9.60 -12.27
CA ALA A 125 -6.82 -10.41 -13.37
C ALA A 125 -5.74 -10.88 -14.33
N GLU A 126 -4.67 -10.12 -14.50
CA GLU A 126 -3.58 -10.46 -15.41
C GLU A 126 -2.59 -11.47 -14.82
N LEU A 127 -2.74 -11.86 -13.55
CA LEU A 127 -1.82 -12.80 -12.90
C LEU A 127 -2.03 -14.25 -13.33
N ASN A 128 -3.12 -14.55 -13.97
CA ASN A 128 -3.44 -15.93 -14.40
C ASN A 128 -3.17 -16.15 -15.86
#